data_5aaabdd4f3dad5234193390f491a3592
#
_entry.id   5aaabdd4f3dad5234193390f491a3592
#
_cell.length_a   1.000
_cell.length_b   1.000
_cell.length_c   1.000
_cell.angle_alpha   90.00
_cell.angle_beta   90.00
_cell.angle_gamma   90.00
#
_symmetry.space_group_name_H-M   'P 1'
#
loop_
_entity.id
_entity.type
_entity.pdbx_description
1 polymer ?
#
loop_
_entity_poly.entity_id
_entity_poly.type
_entity_poly.pdbx_seq_one_letter_code
_entity_poly.pdbx_strand_id
1 'polypeptide(L)'
;MAINRAQLVKELVPGLNALFGLEYDQYPDEHAEIFDTESSDRAFEEEVMLSGFGEAPVKGEGAAVVYDYAQETFTARYTHETIALAFSLTEEAMEDNLYDSLSARYTRALARSMHQTKQVKAANVLNNGFTAGASAGGDGKALMATDHPTLTAGDLSNEPSTAADLNETSLEQSMIDIAAFKDERGLKVNAQAKKLIIPSALQFIADRLLNTPGRVATADNDINALRNMGMVSGGYSVNHYLTDSDAWFLTTDVPNGLKHFVRTPVSSGMEGDFETGNVRYKARERYSFGFSDWRGIYGSPGA
;
A
#
# COMPACT_ATOMS: atom_id res chain seq x y z
N MET A 1 8.14 55.82 6.59
CA MET A 1 8.44 54.41 6.31
C MET A 1 7.09 53.69 6.26
N ALA A 2 6.62 53.35 5.09
CA ALA A 2 5.40 52.54 4.99
C ALA A 2 5.80 51.10 5.28
N ILE A 3 5.13 50.46 6.24
CA ILE A 3 5.27 49.04 6.51
C ILE A 3 4.63 48.32 5.32
N ASN A 4 5.45 47.72 4.49
CA ASN A 4 5.01 47.08 3.26
C ASN A 4 4.38 45.72 3.61
N ARG A 5 3.19 45.41 3.05
CA ARG A 5 2.47 44.14 3.23
C ARG A 5 3.32 42.88 2.91
N ALA A 6 4.38 43.03 2.12
CA ALA A 6 5.38 41.97 1.91
C ALA A 6 6.04 41.48 3.21
N GLN A 7 6.00 42.24 4.31
CA GLN A 7 6.47 41.78 5.63
C GLN A 7 5.41 40.94 6.37
N LEU A 8 4.11 41.12 6.06
CA LEU A 8 3.01 40.32 6.61
C LEU A 8 2.94 38.90 6.01
N VAL A 9 3.49 38.70 4.81
CA VAL A 9 3.58 37.36 4.17
C VAL A 9 4.30 36.38 5.09
N LYS A 10 5.31 36.81 5.85
CA LYS A 10 6.06 35.94 6.78
C LYS A 10 5.26 35.51 8.01
N GLU A 11 4.26 36.27 8.42
CA GLU A 11 3.36 35.89 9.56
C GLU A 11 2.23 34.97 9.10
N LEU A 12 1.83 35.01 7.84
CA LEU A 12 0.79 34.17 7.25
C LEU A 12 1.28 32.76 6.93
N VAL A 13 2.57 32.59 6.59
CA VAL A 13 3.17 31.30 6.26
C VAL A 13 2.97 30.25 7.37
N PRO A 14 3.24 30.54 8.65
CA PRO A 14 3.02 29.56 9.70
C PRO A 14 1.57 29.13 9.85
N GLY A 15 0.63 30.07 9.68
CA GLY A 15 -0.81 29.80 9.76
C GLY A 15 -1.30 28.89 8.64
N LEU A 16 -0.90 29.16 7.39
CA LEU A 16 -1.25 28.32 6.24
C LEU A 16 -0.57 26.95 6.29
N ASN A 17 0.66 26.87 6.72
CA ASN A 17 1.36 25.59 6.90
C ASN A 17 0.72 24.73 7.99
N ALA A 18 0.33 25.35 9.12
CA ALA A 18 -0.41 24.64 10.17
C ALA A 18 -1.78 24.16 9.69
N LEU A 19 -2.51 25.00 8.92
CA LEU A 19 -3.79 24.63 8.34
C LEU A 19 -3.65 23.51 7.32
N PHE A 20 -2.60 23.54 6.50
CA PHE A 20 -2.29 22.47 5.54
C PHE A 20 -2.03 21.15 6.26
N GLY A 21 -1.19 21.15 7.30
CA GLY A 21 -0.90 19.94 8.08
C GLY A 21 -2.15 19.38 8.76
N LEU A 22 -2.94 20.23 9.42
CA LEU A 22 -4.20 19.81 10.07
C LEU A 22 -5.18 19.17 9.08
N GLU A 23 -5.34 19.76 7.89
CA GLU A 23 -6.26 19.22 6.88
C GLU A 23 -5.70 17.94 6.23
N TYR A 24 -4.39 17.87 6.02
CA TYR A 24 -3.74 16.69 5.46
C TYR A 24 -3.88 15.47 6.37
N ASP A 25 -3.71 15.66 7.67
CA ASP A 25 -3.79 14.61 8.69
C ASP A 25 -5.24 14.27 9.11
N GLN A 26 -6.23 15.05 8.64
CA GLN A 26 -7.64 14.83 8.99
C GLN A 26 -8.21 13.56 8.34
N TYR A 27 -7.70 13.17 7.19
CA TYR A 27 -8.17 12.00 6.45
C TYR A 27 -7.40 10.75 6.87
N PRO A 28 -8.07 9.59 7.01
CA PRO A 28 -7.38 8.35 7.37
C PRO A 28 -6.44 7.89 6.26
N ASP A 29 -5.26 7.44 6.67
CA ASP A 29 -4.26 6.87 5.78
C ASP A 29 -4.57 5.38 5.52
N GLU A 30 -5.44 5.10 4.55
CA GLU A 30 -5.84 3.73 4.19
C GLU A 30 -4.65 2.90 3.68
N HIS A 31 -3.65 3.55 3.05
CA HIS A 31 -2.46 2.86 2.57
C HIS A 31 -1.59 2.28 3.70
N ALA A 32 -1.63 2.87 4.91
CA ALA A 32 -0.86 2.39 6.06
C ALA A 32 -1.33 1.03 6.58
N GLU A 33 -2.57 0.63 6.24
CA GLU A 33 -3.12 -0.68 6.55
C GLU A 33 -2.60 -1.81 5.63
N ILE A 34 -1.95 -1.42 4.51
CA ILE A 34 -1.56 -2.30 3.42
C ILE A 34 -0.04 -2.37 3.28
N PHE A 35 0.63 -1.22 3.40
CA PHE A 35 2.05 -1.06 3.10
C PHE A 35 2.87 -0.81 4.37
N ASP A 36 4.00 -1.47 4.47
CA ASP A 36 5.03 -1.13 5.45
C ASP A 36 5.79 0.12 4.98
N THR A 37 5.84 1.15 5.83
CA THR A 37 6.45 2.44 5.47
C THR A 37 7.89 2.51 5.95
N GLU A 38 8.80 2.79 5.03
CA GLU A 38 10.23 3.00 5.27
C GLU A 38 10.71 4.35 4.72
N SER A 39 11.78 4.88 5.29
CA SER A 39 12.41 6.10 4.79
C SER A 39 13.52 5.79 3.80
N SER A 40 13.69 6.64 2.78
CA SER A 40 14.73 6.51 1.77
C SER A 40 15.57 7.79 1.66
N ASP A 41 16.87 7.63 1.48
CA ASP A 41 17.81 8.72 1.23
C ASP A 41 18.35 8.77 -0.21
N ARG A 42 17.92 7.80 -1.05
CA ARG A 42 18.41 7.62 -2.41
C ARG A 42 17.41 8.12 -3.46
N ALA A 43 17.81 8.10 -4.71
CA ALA A 43 16.94 8.43 -5.84
C ALA A 43 15.95 7.29 -6.18
N PHE A 44 16.34 6.07 -5.87
CA PHE A 44 15.58 4.85 -5.99
C PHE A 44 16.05 3.87 -4.91
N GLU A 45 15.23 2.92 -4.52
CA GLU A 45 15.61 1.80 -3.67
C GLU A 45 15.56 0.50 -4.47
N GLU A 46 16.48 -0.39 -4.16
CA GLU A 46 16.52 -1.73 -4.71
C GLU A 46 16.55 -2.74 -3.58
N GLU A 47 15.56 -3.63 -3.59
CA GLU A 47 15.49 -4.73 -2.64
C GLU A 47 15.74 -6.05 -3.36
N VAL A 48 16.75 -6.76 -2.88
CA VAL A 48 17.18 -8.03 -3.43
C VAL A 48 16.59 -9.15 -2.58
N MET A 49 15.87 -10.07 -3.20
CA MET A 49 15.41 -11.28 -2.56
C MET A 49 16.55 -12.30 -2.51
N LEU A 50 16.76 -12.90 -1.34
CA LEU A 50 17.75 -13.94 -1.13
C LEU A 50 17.09 -15.32 -1.08
N SER A 51 17.67 -16.30 -1.73
CA SER A 51 17.09 -17.64 -1.85
C SER A 51 17.09 -18.47 -0.56
N GLY A 52 17.88 -18.10 0.43
CA GLY A 52 18.11 -18.96 1.58
C GLY A 52 18.82 -20.28 1.23
N PHE A 53 18.67 -21.29 2.09
CA PHE A 53 19.22 -22.63 1.91
C PHE A 53 18.10 -23.65 1.67
N GLY A 54 18.45 -24.79 1.03
CA GLY A 54 17.54 -25.91 0.86
C GLY A 54 17.37 -26.74 2.13
N GLU A 55 16.63 -27.84 2.00
CA GLU A 55 16.44 -28.77 3.12
C GLU A 55 17.75 -29.40 3.55
N ALA A 56 18.01 -29.40 4.88
CA ALA A 56 19.23 -29.97 5.44
C ALA A 56 19.19 -31.50 5.33
N PRO A 57 20.17 -32.15 4.67
CA PRO A 57 20.22 -33.62 4.57
C PRO A 57 20.64 -34.27 5.88
N VAL A 58 20.20 -35.51 6.08
CA VAL A 58 20.65 -36.32 7.20
C VAL A 58 22.14 -36.64 7.08
N LYS A 59 22.90 -36.29 8.12
CA LYS A 59 24.34 -36.61 8.19
C LYS A 59 24.55 -37.97 8.83
N GLY A 60 25.19 -38.91 8.10
CA GLY A 60 25.64 -40.17 8.65
C GLY A 60 26.81 -40.01 9.63
N GLU A 61 27.00 -40.99 10.52
CA GLU A 61 28.13 -41.03 11.44
C GLU A 61 29.46 -41.05 10.65
N GLY A 62 30.40 -40.15 10.98
CA GLY A 62 31.68 -40.04 10.27
C GLY A 62 31.64 -39.38 8.88
N ALA A 63 30.46 -39.04 8.35
CA ALA A 63 30.34 -38.35 7.08
C ALA A 63 30.66 -36.87 7.19
N ALA A 64 31.11 -36.24 6.10
CA ALA A 64 31.31 -34.79 6.02
C ALA A 64 29.96 -34.05 6.01
N VAL A 65 29.98 -32.78 6.47
CA VAL A 65 28.82 -31.86 6.35
C VAL A 65 28.67 -31.45 4.88
N VAL A 66 27.44 -31.40 4.41
CA VAL A 66 27.13 -30.88 3.08
C VAL A 66 27.08 -29.33 3.12
N TYR A 67 27.72 -28.70 2.17
CA TYR A 67 27.67 -27.24 1.99
C TYR A 67 26.58 -26.90 0.99
N ASP A 68 25.74 -25.90 1.31
CA ASP A 68 24.76 -25.31 0.42
C ASP A 68 25.06 -23.83 0.22
N TYR A 69 24.53 -23.22 -0.85
CA TYR A 69 24.85 -21.86 -1.24
C TYR A 69 23.54 -21.05 -1.35
N ALA A 70 23.47 -19.93 -0.65
CA ALA A 70 22.47 -18.90 -0.88
C ALA A 70 22.89 -18.03 -2.06
N GLN A 71 21.92 -17.60 -2.85
CA GLN A 71 22.15 -16.67 -3.97
C GLN A 71 21.07 -15.60 -4.03
N GLU A 72 21.40 -14.49 -4.68
CA GLU A 72 20.42 -13.46 -5.02
C GLU A 72 19.51 -13.98 -6.11
N THR A 73 18.19 -13.70 -5.99
CA THR A 73 17.18 -14.13 -6.95
C THR A 73 16.65 -12.94 -7.75
N PHE A 74 15.66 -12.26 -7.23
CA PHE A 74 15.00 -11.17 -7.89
C PHE A 74 15.30 -9.84 -7.21
N THR A 75 15.32 -8.76 -7.99
CA THR A 75 15.54 -7.41 -7.48
C THR A 75 14.33 -6.54 -7.80
N ALA A 76 13.62 -6.11 -6.77
CA ALA A 76 12.55 -5.14 -6.89
C ALA A 76 13.13 -3.72 -6.84
N ARG A 77 12.78 -2.88 -7.83
CA ARG A 77 13.28 -1.50 -7.91
C ARG A 77 12.13 -0.50 -7.72
N TYR A 78 12.28 0.36 -6.71
CA TYR A 78 11.35 1.42 -6.36
C TYR A 78 11.89 2.77 -6.83
N THR A 79 11.27 3.33 -7.86
CA THR A 79 11.63 4.66 -8.38
C THR A 79 10.75 5.71 -7.74
N HIS A 80 11.36 6.67 -7.01
CA HIS A 80 10.60 7.71 -6.33
C HIS A 80 10.04 8.74 -7.30
N GLU A 81 8.74 8.97 -7.20
CA GLU A 81 8.04 10.01 -7.95
C GLU A 81 7.87 11.27 -7.11
N THR A 82 7.96 12.42 -7.76
CA THR A 82 7.70 13.71 -7.12
C THR A 82 6.27 14.15 -7.43
N ILE A 83 5.48 14.27 -6.38
CA ILE A 83 4.12 14.81 -6.46
C ILE A 83 4.14 16.23 -5.94
N ALA A 84 3.69 17.17 -6.75
CA ALA A 84 3.63 18.57 -6.38
C ALA A 84 2.41 19.24 -7.02
N LEU A 85 1.80 20.14 -6.26
CA LEU A 85 0.72 20.99 -6.72
C LEU A 85 0.86 22.37 -6.09
N ALA A 86 0.48 23.42 -6.81
CA ALA A 86 0.56 24.79 -6.34
C ALA A 86 -0.67 25.60 -6.78
N PHE A 87 -0.94 26.66 -6.06
CA PHE A 87 -1.86 27.69 -6.48
C PHE A 87 -1.23 29.09 -6.31
N SER A 88 -1.75 30.08 -7.04
CA SER A 88 -1.33 31.46 -6.92
C SER A 88 -2.53 32.35 -6.62
N LEU A 89 -2.31 33.40 -5.85
CA LEU A 89 -3.25 34.47 -5.56
C LEU A 89 -2.70 35.75 -6.15
N THR A 90 -3.54 36.52 -6.83
CA THR A 90 -3.16 37.83 -7.43
C THR A 90 -3.03 38.90 -6.36
N GLU A 91 -2.25 39.94 -6.67
CA GLU A 91 -2.05 41.08 -5.79
C GLU A 91 -3.38 41.79 -5.51
N GLU A 92 -4.24 41.94 -6.53
CA GLU A 92 -5.54 42.57 -6.42
C GLU A 92 -6.49 41.80 -5.47
N ALA A 93 -6.48 40.45 -5.56
CA ALA A 93 -7.29 39.62 -4.67
C ALA A 93 -6.83 39.73 -3.21
N MET A 94 -5.56 40.04 -2.97
CA MET A 94 -5.03 40.32 -1.63
C MET A 94 -5.41 41.69 -1.14
N GLU A 95 -5.40 42.70 -2.02
CA GLU A 95 -5.78 44.08 -1.70
C GLU A 95 -7.26 44.20 -1.32
N ASP A 96 -8.13 43.47 -2.05
CA ASP A 96 -9.58 43.45 -1.83
C ASP A 96 -10.02 42.66 -0.59
N ASN A 97 -9.09 42.28 0.26
CA ASN A 97 -9.31 41.55 1.53
C ASN A 97 -10.02 40.18 1.39
N LEU A 98 -9.99 39.57 0.20
CA LEU A 98 -10.49 38.22 -0.06
C LEU A 98 -9.48 37.12 0.37
N TYR A 99 -8.29 37.56 0.75
CA TYR A 99 -7.14 36.67 0.98
C TYR A 99 -7.39 35.64 2.08
N ASP A 100 -7.90 36.05 3.25
CA ASP A 100 -8.02 35.16 4.42
C ASP A 100 -8.98 33.98 4.16
N SER A 101 -10.11 34.24 3.54
CA SER A 101 -11.10 33.20 3.26
C SER A 101 -10.72 32.32 2.06
N LEU A 102 -10.15 32.91 1.01
CA LEU A 102 -9.77 32.19 -0.21
C LEU A 102 -8.50 31.37 0.00
N SER A 103 -7.46 31.91 0.63
CA SER A 103 -6.21 31.21 0.89
C SER A 103 -6.44 29.98 1.76
N ALA A 104 -7.25 30.09 2.84
CA ALA A 104 -7.60 28.98 3.69
C ALA A 104 -8.36 27.87 2.94
N ARG A 105 -9.32 28.25 2.07
CA ARG A 105 -10.07 27.28 1.27
C ARG A 105 -9.19 26.56 0.24
N TYR A 106 -8.32 27.29 -0.46
CA TYR A 106 -7.41 26.69 -1.43
C TYR A 106 -6.32 25.84 -0.77
N THR A 107 -5.83 26.24 0.40
CA THR A 107 -4.87 25.42 1.16
C THR A 107 -5.48 24.09 1.61
N ARG A 108 -6.74 24.08 2.08
CA ARG A 108 -7.46 22.84 2.39
C ARG A 108 -7.67 21.99 1.14
N ALA A 109 -8.08 22.60 0.01
CA ALA A 109 -8.25 21.89 -1.24
C ALA A 109 -6.93 21.28 -1.75
N LEU A 110 -5.81 21.97 -1.59
CA LEU A 110 -4.47 21.49 -1.92
C LEU A 110 -4.09 20.30 -1.05
N ALA A 111 -4.28 20.40 0.27
CA ALA A 111 -3.98 19.31 1.21
C ALA A 111 -4.78 18.04 0.88
N ARG A 112 -6.09 18.20 0.66
CA ARG A 112 -6.97 17.10 0.25
C ARG A 112 -6.54 16.47 -1.07
N SER A 113 -6.17 17.28 -2.07
CA SER A 113 -5.71 16.79 -3.38
C SER A 113 -4.42 15.99 -3.27
N MET A 114 -3.45 16.46 -2.47
CA MET A 114 -2.19 15.75 -2.23
C MET A 114 -2.44 14.41 -1.53
N HIS A 115 -3.23 14.40 -0.45
CA HIS A 115 -3.61 13.19 0.27
C HIS A 115 -4.31 12.18 -0.65
N GLN A 116 -5.33 12.62 -1.40
CA GLN A 116 -6.05 11.74 -2.33
C GLN A 116 -5.13 11.13 -3.38
N THR A 117 -4.20 11.91 -3.95
CA THR A 117 -3.24 11.40 -4.94
C THR A 117 -2.38 10.28 -4.35
N LYS A 118 -1.94 10.42 -3.10
CA LYS A 118 -1.17 9.40 -2.40
C LYS A 118 -1.98 8.10 -2.23
N GLN A 119 -3.22 8.20 -1.75
CA GLN A 119 -4.09 7.04 -1.56
C GLN A 119 -4.40 6.33 -2.88
N VAL A 120 -4.71 7.08 -3.95
CA VAL A 120 -4.94 6.52 -5.28
C VAL A 120 -3.70 5.81 -5.82
N LYS A 121 -2.50 6.40 -5.65
CA LYS A 121 -1.25 5.74 -6.07
C LYS A 121 -0.97 4.45 -5.30
N ALA A 122 -1.25 4.44 -4.00
CA ALA A 122 -1.14 3.23 -3.19
C ALA A 122 -2.14 2.15 -3.66
N ALA A 123 -3.41 2.51 -3.79
CA ALA A 123 -4.45 1.60 -4.26
C ALA A 123 -4.19 1.06 -5.67
N ASN A 124 -3.53 1.84 -6.55
CA ASN A 124 -3.21 1.40 -7.91
C ASN A 124 -2.23 0.22 -7.96
N VAL A 125 -1.45 -0.03 -6.91
CA VAL A 125 -0.64 -1.26 -6.82
C VAL A 125 -1.55 -2.48 -6.77
N LEU A 126 -2.67 -2.40 -6.04
CA LEU A 126 -3.67 -3.48 -5.96
C LEU A 126 -4.61 -3.49 -7.17
N ASN A 127 -5.11 -2.32 -7.62
CA ASN A 127 -5.98 -2.21 -8.79
C ASN A 127 -5.35 -2.80 -10.05
N ASN A 128 -4.04 -2.68 -10.20
CA ASN A 128 -3.28 -3.25 -11.29
C ASN A 128 -2.57 -4.56 -10.91
N GLY A 129 -2.88 -5.10 -9.75
CA GLY A 129 -2.16 -6.23 -9.17
C GLY A 129 -2.24 -7.52 -9.99
N PHE A 130 -3.30 -7.69 -10.78
CA PHE A 130 -3.50 -8.82 -11.69
C PHE A 130 -2.95 -8.57 -13.11
N THR A 131 -2.39 -7.37 -13.36
CA THR A 131 -1.89 -6.99 -14.69
C THR A 131 -0.38 -7.05 -14.73
N ALA A 132 0.17 -7.90 -15.59
CA ALA A 132 1.60 -8.03 -15.75
C ALA A 132 2.25 -6.71 -16.22
N GLY A 133 3.34 -6.33 -15.59
CA GLY A 133 4.12 -5.13 -15.94
C GLY A 133 3.58 -3.80 -15.41
N ALA A 134 2.43 -3.78 -14.76
CA ALA A 134 1.87 -2.55 -14.17
C ALA A 134 2.52 -2.16 -12.84
N SER A 135 2.91 -3.16 -12.04
CA SER A 135 3.70 -2.98 -10.82
C SER A 135 4.86 -3.98 -10.92
N ALA A 136 6.04 -3.50 -11.21
CA ALA A 136 7.19 -4.37 -11.43
C ALA A 136 7.66 -4.98 -10.09
N GLY A 137 7.22 -6.21 -9.83
CA GLY A 137 7.94 -7.09 -8.93
C GLY A 137 9.29 -7.48 -9.51
N GLY A 138 10.22 -7.90 -8.66
CA GLY A 138 11.54 -8.31 -9.11
C GLY A 138 11.53 -9.50 -10.06
N ASP A 139 10.50 -10.33 -10.02
CA ASP A 139 10.32 -11.54 -10.85
C ASP A 139 9.69 -11.26 -12.23
N GLY A 140 9.29 -10.01 -12.51
CA GLY A 140 8.67 -9.62 -13.79
C GLY A 140 7.23 -10.07 -13.97
N LYS A 141 6.59 -10.63 -12.95
CA LYS A 141 5.18 -11.03 -12.96
C LYS A 141 4.28 -9.94 -12.38
N ALA A 142 2.97 -10.12 -12.50
CA ALA A 142 2.00 -9.30 -11.77
C ALA A 142 2.15 -9.52 -10.26
N LEU A 143 1.60 -8.63 -9.43
CA LEU A 143 1.62 -8.81 -7.97
C LEU A 143 0.85 -10.07 -7.57
N MET A 144 -0.32 -10.31 -8.15
CA MET A 144 -1.05 -11.56 -8.05
C MET A 144 -0.90 -12.32 -9.37
N ALA A 145 -0.37 -13.51 -9.30
CA ALA A 145 -0.17 -14.38 -10.46
C ALA A 145 -0.16 -15.85 -10.02
N THR A 146 -0.50 -16.74 -10.97
CA THR A 146 -0.48 -18.19 -10.76
C THR A 146 0.89 -18.81 -11.05
N ASP A 147 1.86 -18.03 -11.57
CA ASP A 147 3.09 -18.52 -12.16
C ASP A 147 4.34 -17.72 -11.72
N HIS A 148 4.42 -17.37 -10.43
CA HIS A 148 5.63 -16.76 -9.86
C HIS A 148 6.79 -17.74 -9.90
N PRO A 149 7.88 -17.44 -10.63
CA PRO A 149 9.00 -18.35 -10.77
C PRO A 149 9.79 -18.42 -9.47
N THR A 150 10.29 -19.64 -9.16
CA THR A 150 11.23 -19.86 -8.06
C THR A 150 12.46 -20.58 -8.55
N LEU A 151 13.52 -20.64 -7.74
CA LEU A 151 14.77 -21.29 -8.15
C LEU A 151 14.62 -22.81 -8.34
N THR A 152 13.92 -23.46 -7.40
CA THR A 152 13.85 -24.93 -7.37
C THR A 152 12.46 -25.48 -7.05
N ALA A 153 11.54 -24.63 -6.55
CA ALA A 153 10.20 -25.07 -6.15
C ALA A 153 9.20 -25.12 -7.31
N GLY A 154 9.59 -24.67 -8.51
CA GLY A 154 8.68 -24.47 -9.64
C GLY A 154 7.89 -23.18 -9.53
N ASP A 155 6.86 -23.02 -10.35
CA ASP A 155 6.00 -21.85 -10.28
C ASP A 155 5.04 -21.94 -9.11
N LEU A 156 4.90 -20.85 -8.37
CA LEU A 156 4.01 -20.73 -7.21
C LEU A 156 2.94 -19.66 -7.48
N SER A 157 1.81 -19.79 -6.79
CA SER A 157 0.66 -18.89 -6.96
C SER A 157 0.31 -18.18 -5.66
N ASN A 158 -0.11 -16.92 -5.75
CA ASN A 158 -0.76 -16.15 -4.70
C ASN A 158 -2.16 -15.67 -5.09
N GLU A 159 -2.76 -16.33 -6.09
CA GLU A 159 -4.16 -16.14 -6.47
C GLU A 159 -4.85 -17.49 -6.67
N PRO A 160 -6.19 -17.57 -6.59
CA PRO A 160 -6.91 -18.81 -6.86
C PRO A 160 -6.77 -19.19 -8.33
N SER A 161 -6.73 -20.49 -8.64
CA SER A 161 -6.64 -21.00 -10.01
C SER A 161 -7.84 -20.60 -10.89
N THR A 162 -8.95 -20.26 -10.28
CA THR A 162 -10.15 -19.72 -10.91
C THR A 162 -10.61 -18.55 -10.06
N ALA A 163 -10.82 -17.40 -10.69
CA ALA A 163 -11.34 -16.20 -10.04
C ALA A 163 -12.60 -16.53 -9.23
N ALA A 164 -12.69 -16.00 -8.03
CA ALA A 164 -13.79 -16.29 -7.12
C ALA A 164 -14.19 -15.06 -6.30
N ASP A 165 -15.50 -14.85 -6.18
CA ASP A 165 -16.07 -13.83 -5.30
C ASP A 165 -15.74 -14.10 -3.83
N LEU A 166 -15.79 -13.05 -3.02
CA LEU A 166 -15.59 -13.14 -1.58
C LEU A 166 -16.77 -13.91 -0.95
N ASN A 167 -16.51 -15.12 -0.54
CA ASN A 167 -17.42 -15.99 0.21
C ASN A 167 -16.65 -16.85 1.23
N GLU A 168 -17.36 -17.61 2.05
CA GLU A 168 -16.74 -18.45 3.07
C GLU A 168 -15.76 -19.46 2.45
N THR A 169 -16.16 -20.16 1.39
CA THR A 169 -15.35 -21.20 0.76
C THR A 169 -14.10 -20.64 0.09
N SER A 170 -14.22 -19.50 -0.62
CA SER A 170 -13.05 -18.85 -1.25
C SER A 170 -12.06 -18.33 -0.23
N LEU A 171 -12.57 -17.81 0.89
CA LEU A 171 -11.72 -17.31 1.98
C LEU A 171 -11.03 -18.46 2.74
N GLU A 172 -11.72 -19.58 3.00
CA GLU A 172 -11.13 -20.79 3.58
C GLU A 172 -10.04 -21.37 2.67
N GLN A 173 -10.30 -21.46 1.36
CA GLN A 173 -9.33 -21.94 0.40
C GLN A 173 -8.09 -21.06 0.35
N SER A 174 -8.25 -19.73 0.34
CA SER A 174 -7.13 -18.81 0.33
C SER A 174 -6.22 -18.96 1.54
N MET A 175 -6.77 -19.27 2.71
CA MET A 175 -5.98 -19.54 3.92
C MET A 175 -5.18 -20.85 3.82
N ILE A 176 -5.77 -21.86 3.19
CA ILE A 176 -5.06 -23.12 2.90
C ILE A 176 -3.92 -22.87 1.93
N ASP A 177 -4.16 -22.08 0.88
CA ASP A 177 -3.15 -21.73 -0.12
C ASP A 177 -2.00 -20.91 0.50
N ILE A 178 -2.30 -19.91 1.35
CA ILE A 178 -1.31 -19.12 2.08
C ILE A 178 -0.45 -20.02 2.98
N ALA A 179 -1.07 -20.94 3.71
CA ALA A 179 -0.34 -21.88 4.59
C ALA A 179 0.54 -22.85 3.79
N ALA A 180 0.28 -23.03 2.49
CA ALA A 180 1.07 -23.85 1.60
C ALA A 180 2.25 -23.11 0.93
N PHE A 181 2.41 -21.80 1.16
CA PHE A 181 3.49 -21.01 0.58
C PHE A 181 4.86 -21.59 0.87
N LYS A 182 5.70 -21.54 -0.16
CA LYS A 182 7.09 -22.01 -0.11
C LYS A 182 8.05 -20.87 -0.44
N ASP A 183 9.28 -21.01 0.02
CA ASP A 183 10.37 -20.12 -0.36
C ASP A 183 10.95 -20.49 -1.74
N GLU A 184 12.01 -19.78 -2.15
CA GLU A 184 12.72 -19.99 -3.41
C GLU A 184 13.36 -21.38 -3.55
N ARG A 185 13.57 -22.09 -2.43
CA ARG A 185 14.19 -23.41 -2.34
C ARG A 185 13.19 -24.52 -2.04
N GLY A 186 11.91 -24.22 -1.92
CA GLY A 186 10.83 -25.16 -1.69
C GLY A 186 10.51 -25.47 -0.23
N LEU A 187 11.14 -24.77 0.72
CA LEU A 187 10.80 -24.88 2.13
C LEU A 187 9.49 -24.13 2.43
N LYS A 188 8.68 -24.65 3.34
CA LYS A 188 7.44 -23.98 3.77
C LYS A 188 7.76 -22.70 4.54
N VAL A 189 7.14 -21.60 4.17
CA VAL A 189 7.28 -20.29 4.84
C VAL A 189 6.43 -20.22 6.12
N ASN A 190 5.38 -21.05 6.23
CA ASN A 190 4.40 -21.03 7.33
C ASN A 190 3.69 -19.68 7.47
N ALA A 191 3.34 -19.08 6.34
CA ALA A 191 2.65 -17.82 6.28
C ALA A 191 1.21 -17.91 6.81
N GLN A 192 0.71 -16.81 7.37
CA GLN A 192 -0.65 -16.68 7.87
C GLN A 192 -1.30 -15.42 7.33
N ALA A 193 -2.61 -15.48 7.10
CA ALA A 193 -3.39 -14.31 6.73
C ALA A 193 -3.45 -13.31 7.90
N LYS A 194 -3.20 -12.04 7.63
CA LYS A 194 -3.19 -10.97 8.63
C LYS A 194 -4.44 -10.10 8.57
N LYS A 195 -4.74 -9.55 7.41
CA LYS A 195 -5.86 -8.62 7.23
C LYS A 195 -6.51 -8.77 5.86
N LEU A 196 -7.84 -8.65 5.82
CA LEU A 196 -8.62 -8.65 4.59
C LEU A 196 -8.81 -7.19 4.11
N ILE A 197 -8.39 -6.89 2.88
CA ILE A 197 -8.55 -5.59 2.22
C ILE A 197 -9.61 -5.72 1.14
N ILE A 198 -10.62 -4.86 1.20
CA ILE A 198 -11.80 -4.95 0.34
C ILE A 198 -12.25 -3.57 -0.15
N PRO A 199 -12.95 -3.49 -1.29
CA PRO A 199 -13.69 -2.31 -1.70
C PRO A 199 -14.94 -2.10 -0.83
N SER A 200 -15.51 -0.91 -0.86
CA SER A 200 -16.71 -0.58 -0.09
C SER A 200 -17.93 -1.45 -0.42
N ALA A 201 -18.00 -2.00 -1.65
CA ALA A 201 -19.08 -2.90 -2.08
C ALA A 201 -19.14 -4.20 -1.26
N LEU A 202 -17.99 -4.73 -0.84
CA LEU A 202 -17.88 -5.99 -0.11
C LEU A 202 -17.92 -5.83 1.41
N GLN A 203 -18.04 -4.62 1.95
CA GLN A 203 -17.97 -4.34 3.39
C GLN A 203 -18.96 -5.18 4.22
N PHE A 204 -20.21 -5.25 3.80
CA PHE A 204 -21.24 -6.00 4.54
C PHE A 204 -21.08 -7.52 4.43
N ILE A 205 -20.48 -7.99 3.34
CA ILE A 205 -20.15 -9.41 3.15
C ILE A 205 -19.03 -9.79 4.10
N ALA A 206 -17.95 -9.01 4.13
CA ALA A 206 -16.80 -9.24 5.00
C ALA A 206 -17.19 -9.22 6.49
N ASP A 207 -18.02 -8.27 6.91
CA ASP A 207 -18.49 -8.21 8.30
C ASP A 207 -19.28 -9.47 8.68
N ARG A 208 -20.17 -9.94 7.81
CA ARG A 208 -20.91 -11.19 8.04
C ARG A 208 -19.99 -12.41 8.10
N LEU A 209 -18.96 -12.48 7.23
CA LEU A 209 -18.05 -13.61 7.20
C LEU A 209 -17.12 -13.64 8.43
N LEU A 210 -16.62 -12.50 8.89
CA LEU A 210 -15.62 -12.44 9.95
C LEU A 210 -16.22 -12.27 11.35
N ASN A 211 -17.38 -11.63 11.49
CA ASN A 211 -17.93 -11.24 12.80
C ASN A 211 -19.17 -12.03 13.24
N THR A 212 -19.84 -12.77 12.36
CA THR A 212 -21.03 -13.56 12.73
C THR A 212 -20.64 -14.84 13.46
N PRO A 213 -21.27 -15.18 14.60
CA PRO A 213 -20.96 -16.40 15.35
C PRO A 213 -21.39 -17.69 14.64
N GLY A 214 -22.49 -17.65 13.90
CA GLY A 214 -22.99 -18.76 13.11
C GLY A 214 -22.64 -18.62 11.63
N ARG A 215 -22.68 -19.74 10.92
CA ARG A 215 -22.43 -19.78 9.47
C ARG A 215 -23.52 -19.03 8.73
N VAL A 216 -23.15 -18.21 7.74
CA VAL A 216 -24.09 -17.41 6.96
C VAL A 216 -24.88 -18.30 6.01
N ALA A 217 -26.20 -18.07 5.93
CA ALA A 217 -27.15 -18.75 5.02
C ALA A 217 -27.33 -20.27 5.24
N THR A 218 -27.09 -20.80 6.43
CA THR A 218 -27.47 -22.17 6.82
C THR A 218 -28.65 -22.17 7.77
N ALA A 219 -29.53 -23.15 7.62
CA ALA A 219 -30.68 -23.37 8.54
C ALA A 219 -30.26 -24.08 9.83
N ASP A 220 -29.10 -24.78 9.79
CA ASP A 220 -28.52 -25.48 10.91
C ASP A 220 -27.66 -24.52 11.74
N ASN A 221 -27.49 -24.83 13.02
CA ASN A 221 -26.71 -23.99 13.94
C ASN A 221 -25.21 -24.21 13.79
N ASP A 222 -24.70 -24.13 12.55
CA ASP A 222 -23.31 -24.34 12.22
C ASP A 222 -22.43 -23.20 12.75
N ILE A 223 -21.24 -23.55 13.20
CA ILE A 223 -20.25 -22.60 13.72
C ILE A 223 -19.52 -21.94 12.53
N ASN A 224 -19.34 -20.63 12.58
CA ASN A 224 -18.44 -19.93 11.67
C ASN A 224 -16.99 -20.25 12.04
N ALA A 225 -16.32 -21.07 11.23
CA ALA A 225 -14.96 -21.52 11.47
C ALA A 225 -13.94 -20.36 11.37
N LEU A 226 -14.10 -19.45 10.43
CA LEU A 226 -13.22 -18.31 10.20
C LEU A 226 -13.10 -17.42 11.45
N ARG A 227 -14.26 -17.08 12.01
CA ARG A 227 -14.33 -16.30 13.26
C ARG A 227 -13.77 -17.09 14.45
N ASN A 228 -14.22 -18.33 14.61
CA ASN A 228 -13.89 -19.13 15.79
C ASN A 228 -12.39 -19.42 15.88
N MET A 229 -11.72 -19.63 14.75
CA MET A 229 -10.29 -19.87 14.68
C MET A 229 -9.47 -18.58 14.70
N GLY A 230 -10.09 -17.40 14.49
CA GLY A 230 -9.40 -16.12 14.43
C GLY A 230 -8.39 -16.02 13.28
N MET A 231 -8.70 -16.66 12.15
CA MET A 231 -7.78 -16.84 11.03
C MET A 231 -7.31 -15.51 10.40
N VAL A 232 -8.14 -14.46 10.43
CA VAL A 232 -7.77 -13.11 9.99
C VAL A 232 -7.59 -12.23 11.23
N SER A 233 -6.40 -12.22 11.80
CA SER A 233 -6.11 -11.59 13.09
C SER A 233 -6.32 -10.07 13.10
N GLY A 234 -6.10 -9.39 11.98
CA GLY A 234 -6.29 -7.96 11.79
C GLY A 234 -7.69 -7.55 11.33
N GLY A 235 -8.63 -8.51 11.21
CA GLY A 235 -9.98 -8.23 10.70
C GLY A 235 -9.98 -7.80 9.24
N TYR A 236 -10.87 -6.86 8.87
CA TYR A 236 -10.93 -6.31 7.51
C TYR A 236 -10.74 -4.80 7.52
N SER A 237 -10.23 -4.28 6.41
CA SER A 237 -10.13 -2.85 6.12
C SER A 237 -10.78 -2.53 4.78
N VAL A 238 -11.58 -1.46 4.76
CA VAL A 238 -12.22 -0.99 3.53
C VAL A 238 -11.32 0.06 2.89
N ASN A 239 -10.91 -0.20 1.65
CA ASN A 239 -10.17 0.78 0.86
C ASN A 239 -11.10 1.40 -0.19
N HIS A 240 -11.34 2.71 -0.05
CA HIS A 240 -12.27 3.46 -0.90
C HIS A 240 -11.71 3.78 -2.29
N TYR A 241 -10.41 3.53 -2.52
CA TYR A 241 -9.72 3.83 -3.77
C TYR A 241 -9.54 2.59 -4.65
N LEU A 242 -10.04 1.43 -4.23
CA LEU A 242 -10.16 0.26 -5.08
C LEU A 242 -11.24 0.50 -6.13
N THR A 243 -10.88 0.23 -7.39
CA THR A 243 -11.77 0.47 -8.55
C THR A 243 -12.63 -0.72 -8.91
N ASP A 244 -12.15 -1.92 -8.61
CA ASP A 244 -12.88 -3.16 -8.79
C ASP A 244 -13.80 -3.40 -7.59
N SER A 245 -15.08 -3.68 -7.85
CA SER A 245 -16.09 -3.88 -6.82
C SER A 245 -16.07 -5.29 -6.21
N ASP A 246 -15.45 -6.25 -6.89
CA ASP A 246 -15.49 -7.68 -6.57
C ASP A 246 -14.14 -8.21 -6.09
N ALA A 247 -13.06 -7.50 -6.42
CA ALA A 247 -11.72 -7.88 -6.01
C ALA A 247 -11.54 -7.81 -4.49
N TRP A 248 -10.83 -8.78 -3.93
CA TRP A 248 -10.49 -8.81 -2.52
C TRP A 248 -9.07 -9.34 -2.31
N PHE A 249 -8.44 -8.89 -1.23
CA PHE A 249 -7.04 -9.17 -0.97
C PHE A 249 -6.84 -9.54 0.50
N LEU A 250 -5.91 -10.47 0.75
CA LEU A 250 -5.46 -10.86 2.08
C LEU A 250 -3.97 -10.51 2.22
N THR A 251 -3.64 -9.61 3.12
CA THR A 251 -2.24 -9.41 3.51
C THR A 251 -1.79 -10.56 4.40
N THR A 252 -0.52 -10.94 4.29
CA THR A 252 0.09 -12.00 5.09
C THR A 252 1.10 -11.45 6.09
N ASP A 253 1.63 -12.29 6.95
CA ASP A 253 2.69 -11.98 7.91
C ASP A 253 4.11 -12.16 7.33
N VAL A 254 4.22 -12.46 6.04
CA VAL A 254 5.52 -12.58 5.36
C VAL A 254 6.22 -11.22 5.32
N PRO A 255 7.48 -11.14 5.78
CA PRO A 255 8.22 -9.88 5.77
C PRO A 255 8.54 -9.43 4.34
N ASN A 256 8.79 -8.14 4.17
CA ASN A 256 9.16 -7.54 2.88
C ASN A 256 8.11 -7.71 1.78
N GLY A 257 6.84 -7.76 2.12
CA GLY A 257 5.74 -7.80 1.14
C GLY A 257 5.55 -6.46 0.42
N LEU A 258 4.48 -5.76 0.76
CA LEU A 258 4.12 -4.46 0.18
C LEU A 258 4.85 -3.32 0.92
N LYS A 259 5.54 -2.44 0.19
CA LYS A 259 6.35 -1.35 0.77
C LYS A 259 5.99 0.02 0.22
N HIS A 260 6.09 0.98 1.12
CA HIS A 260 5.99 2.41 0.85
C HIS A 260 7.28 3.10 1.28
N PHE A 261 8.06 3.60 0.32
CA PHE A 261 9.27 4.36 0.61
C PHE A 261 9.01 5.86 0.54
N VAL A 262 9.26 6.55 1.66
CA VAL A 262 9.16 8.01 1.76
C VAL A 262 10.53 8.62 1.55
N ARG A 263 10.74 9.29 0.42
CA ARG A 263 12.00 10.02 0.13
C ARG A 263 11.99 11.43 0.71
N THR A 264 10.86 12.12 0.57
CA THR A 264 10.67 13.45 1.12
C THR A 264 9.24 13.52 1.63
N PRO A 265 9.05 13.71 2.94
CA PRO A 265 7.71 13.89 3.50
C PRO A 265 7.05 15.12 2.90
N VAL A 266 5.73 15.22 3.05
CA VAL A 266 4.98 16.36 2.56
C VAL A 266 5.56 17.66 3.13
N SER A 267 5.83 18.60 2.25
CA SER A 267 6.34 19.93 2.60
C SER A 267 5.58 20.99 1.83
N SER A 268 5.29 22.10 2.50
CA SER A 268 4.64 23.25 1.89
C SER A 268 5.57 24.46 1.91
N GLY A 269 5.37 25.37 0.98
CA GLY A 269 6.16 26.59 0.90
C GLY A 269 5.39 27.69 0.18
N MET A 270 5.63 28.92 0.58
CA MET A 270 5.05 30.13 0.01
C MET A 270 6.13 31.07 -0.46
N GLU A 271 5.95 31.64 -1.64
CA GLU A 271 6.89 32.60 -2.25
C GLU A 271 6.11 33.67 -3.01
N GLY A 272 6.53 34.92 -2.90
CA GLY A 272 6.00 36.03 -3.68
C GLY A 272 6.75 36.17 -5.00
N ASP A 273 6.03 36.47 -6.06
CA ASP A 273 6.60 36.80 -7.36
C ASP A 273 6.80 38.32 -7.45
N PHE A 274 8.05 38.74 -7.62
CA PHE A 274 8.39 40.17 -7.67
C PHE A 274 7.83 40.89 -8.92
N GLU A 275 7.74 40.19 -10.06
CA GLU A 275 7.32 40.80 -11.30
C GLU A 275 5.79 41.01 -11.38
N THR A 276 5.03 40.05 -10.83
CA THR A 276 3.56 40.06 -10.91
C THR A 276 2.88 40.45 -9.61
N GLY A 277 3.61 40.56 -8.50
CA GLY A 277 3.05 40.79 -7.16
C GLY A 277 2.29 39.57 -6.56
N ASN A 278 2.13 38.51 -7.32
CA ASN A 278 1.35 37.35 -6.95
C ASN A 278 2.03 36.55 -5.83
N VAL A 279 1.23 35.95 -4.93
CA VAL A 279 1.71 34.99 -3.94
C VAL A 279 1.44 33.58 -4.43
N ARG A 280 2.45 32.74 -4.41
CA ARG A 280 2.40 31.33 -4.82
C ARG A 280 2.58 30.44 -3.58
N TYR A 281 1.68 29.48 -3.43
CA TYR A 281 1.76 28.45 -2.40
C TYR A 281 1.84 27.08 -3.04
N LYS A 282 2.81 26.26 -2.65
CA LYS A 282 3.03 24.93 -3.20
C LYS A 282 3.11 23.90 -2.08
N ALA A 283 2.63 22.69 -2.36
CA ALA A 283 2.93 21.48 -1.59
C ALA A 283 3.70 20.50 -2.47
N ARG A 284 4.60 19.75 -1.85
CA ARG A 284 5.43 18.76 -2.51
C ARG A 284 5.70 17.61 -1.57
N GLU A 285 5.67 16.39 -2.11
CA GLU A 285 6.16 15.16 -1.46
C GLU A 285 6.84 14.27 -2.49
N ARG A 286 7.64 13.31 -2.02
CA ARG A 286 8.31 12.37 -2.89
C ARG A 286 8.33 10.99 -2.24
N TYR A 287 7.81 9.98 -2.95
CA TYR A 287 7.63 8.63 -2.45
C TYR A 287 7.52 7.61 -3.59
N SER A 288 7.49 6.33 -3.24
CA SER A 288 7.16 5.22 -4.14
C SER A 288 6.40 4.13 -3.41
N PHE A 289 5.53 3.43 -4.12
CA PHE A 289 4.81 2.24 -3.68
C PHE A 289 5.20 1.06 -4.56
N GLY A 290 5.21 -0.14 -4.00
CA GLY A 290 5.51 -1.36 -4.71
C GLY A 290 5.51 -2.57 -3.80
N PHE A 291 6.08 -3.68 -4.29
CA PHE A 291 6.23 -4.90 -3.52
C PHE A 291 7.60 -5.53 -3.78
N SER A 292 8.15 -6.18 -2.77
CA SER A 292 9.42 -6.90 -2.87
C SER A 292 9.22 -8.41 -2.86
N ASP A 293 8.28 -8.90 -2.03
CA ASP A 293 7.87 -10.31 -2.00
C ASP A 293 6.36 -10.42 -2.27
N TRP A 294 6.00 -11.11 -3.34
CA TRP A 294 4.61 -11.37 -3.71
C TRP A 294 3.85 -12.22 -2.67
N ARG A 295 4.57 -12.99 -1.82
CA ARG A 295 3.97 -13.77 -0.72
C ARG A 295 3.38 -12.91 0.39
N GLY A 296 3.70 -11.60 0.40
CA GLY A 296 3.12 -10.63 1.33
C GLY A 296 1.63 -10.38 1.14
N ILE A 297 1.05 -10.84 0.02
CA ILE A 297 -0.36 -10.68 -0.29
C ILE A 297 -0.90 -11.87 -1.09
N TYR A 298 -2.17 -12.18 -0.91
CA TYR A 298 -2.97 -13.10 -1.71
C TYR A 298 -4.20 -12.33 -2.21
N GLY A 299 -4.66 -12.56 -3.44
CA GLY A 299 -5.82 -11.83 -3.95
C GLY A 299 -6.61 -12.60 -4.98
N SER A 300 -7.88 -12.20 -5.16
CA SER A 300 -8.75 -12.65 -6.23
C SER A 300 -9.41 -11.45 -6.91
N PRO A 301 -9.50 -11.44 -8.24
CA PRO A 301 -10.18 -10.35 -8.96
C PRO A 301 -11.71 -10.40 -8.86
N GLY A 302 -12.28 -11.42 -8.20
CA GLY A 302 -13.71 -11.72 -8.27
C GLY A 302 -14.08 -12.50 -9.52
N ALA A 303 -15.35 -12.90 -9.68
CA ALA A 303 -15.86 -13.74 -10.78
C ALA A 303 -16.97 -13.04 -11.57
#